data_d743a72b92ada4f2dfb454dcc8bcdd89
#
_entry.id   d743a72b92ada4f2dfb454dcc8bcdd89
#
_cell.length_a   1.000
_cell.length_b   1.000
_cell.length_c   1.000
_cell.angle_alpha   90.00
_cell.angle_beta   90.00
_cell.angle_gamma   90.00
#
_symmetry.space_group_name_H-M   'P 1'
#
loop_
_entity.id
_entity.type
_entity.pdbx_description
1 polymer ?
#
loop_
_entity_poly.entity_id
_entity_poly.type
_entity_poly.pdbx_seq_one_letter_code
_entity_poly.pdbx_strand_id
1 'polypeptide(L)'
;MDRRALLQSLPTIALIPAAVWAGAQPEPARAAGSGSTVYELRIYHANEGKLDDLLKRFREHTTRLFEKHGMKNVAYWTPLDDPLKGKTLIYVLAHPSREAATSNWKAFGDDPEWQKVRDQSEANGKLVDKIDSTFLALTDFSPGL
;
A
#
# COMPACT_ATOMS: atom_id res chain seq x y z
N MET A 1 -72.73 29.90 -56.98
CA MET A 1 -71.87 29.48 -58.10
C MET A 1 -70.45 29.41 -57.66
N ASP A 2 -69.86 28.27 -57.92
CA ASP A 2 -68.49 27.81 -57.97
C ASP A 2 -67.74 27.72 -56.66
N ARG A 3 -67.63 26.57 -56.17
CA ARG A 3 -66.80 25.38 -56.35
C ARG A 3 -65.33 25.72 -56.60
N ARG A 4 -64.48 25.40 -55.61
CA ARG A 4 -63.22 24.69 -55.85
C ARG A 4 -62.55 24.32 -54.56
N ALA A 5 -62.57 23.07 -54.39
CA ALA A 5 -61.68 22.11 -53.80
C ALA A 5 -60.43 22.66 -53.11
N LEU A 6 -60.38 22.47 -51.81
CA LEU A 6 -59.15 22.56 -50.97
C LEU A 6 -58.49 21.20 -50.98
N LEU A 7 -57.38 21.15 -51.63
CA LEU A 7 -56.41 20.04 -51.50
C LEU A 7 -55.66 20.17 -50.18
N GLN A 8 -55.93 19.26 -49.26
CA GLN A 8 -55.23 19.15 -48.02
C GLN A 8 -53.88 18.43 -48.32
N SER A 9 -52.81 19.14 -48.19
CA SER A 9 -51.43 18.58 -48.14
C SER A 9 -51.09 18.17 -46.71
N LEU A 10 -51.08 16.90 -46.48
CA LEU A 10 -50.54 16.33 -45.21
C LEU A 10 -49.01 16.49 -45.13
N PRO A 11 -48.46 16.97 -44.01
CA PRO A 11 -47.03 16.94 -43.85
C PRO A 11 -46.58 15.51 -43.54
N THR A 12 -45.65 15.04 -44.33
CA THR A 12 -44.95 13.78 -44.14
C THR A 12 -44.07 13.90 -42.89
N ILE A 13 -44.40 13.17 -41.84
CA ILE A 13 -43.55 13.06 -40.67
C ILE A 13 -42.40 12.15 -41.04
N ALA A 14 -41.22 12.74 -41.22
CA ALA A 14 -39.99 11.99 -41.36
C ALA A 14 -39.62 11.36 -40.00
N LEU A 15 -39.71 10.04 -39.94
CA LEU A 15 -39.12 9.28 -38.82
C LEU A 15 -37.59 9.40 -38.89
N ILE A 16 -37.05 10.14 -37.96
CA ILE A 16 -35.59 10.16 -37.72
C ILE A 16 -35.26 8.88 -36.94
N PRO A 17 -34.42 7.97 -37.43
CA PRO A 17 -33.98 6.85 -36.63
C PRO A 17 -33.12 7.40 -35.47
N ALA A 18 -33.54 7.09 -34.24
CA ALA A 18 -32.74 7.33 -33.07
C ALA A 18 -31.42 6.52 -33.21
N ALA A 19 -30.35 7.22 -33.58
CA ALA A 19 -29.01 6.69 -33.51
C ALA A 19 -28.74 6.43 -32.01
N VAL A 20 -28.66 5.15 -31.66
CA VAL A 20 -28.18 4.71 -30.35
C VAL A 20 -26.72 5.13 -30.27
N TRP A 21 -26.48 6.25 -29.64
CA TRP A 21 -25.14 6.60 -29.19
C TRP A 21 -24.78 5.62 -28.07
N ALA A 22 -24.17 4.51 -28.45
CA ALA A 22 -23.39 3.74 -27.50
C ALA A 22 -22.20 4.63 -27.10
N GLY A 23 -22.47 5.49 -26.11
CA GLY A 23 -21.42 6.23 -25.44
C GLY A 23 -20.47 5.23 -24.83
N ALA A 24 -19.33 5.01 -25.48
CA ALA A 24 -18.19 4.44 -24.83
C ALA A 24 -17.93 5.32 -23.59
N GLN A 25 -18.27 4.81 -22.44
CA GLN A 25 -17.88 5.43 -21.18
C GLN A 25 -16.34 5.45 -21.22
N PRO A 26 -15.68 6.61 -21.07
CA PRO A 26 -14.26 6.60 -20.89
C PRO A 26 -14.02 5.78 -19.63
N GLU A 27 -13.36 4.64 -19.78
CA GLU A 27 -12.78 3.96 -18.63
C GLU A 27 -12.01 5.03 -17.83
N PRO A 28 -12.17 5.08 -16.50
CA PRO A 28 -11.37 5.97 -15.71
C PRO A 28 -9.91 5.69 -16.07
N ALA A 29 -9.26 6.68 -16.66
CA ALA A 29 -7.87 6.61 -17.01
C ALA A 29 -7.15 6.14 -15.73
N ARG A 30 -6.70 4.89 -15.76
CA ARG A 30 -5.81 4.36 -14.74
C ARG A 30 -4.64 5.31 -14.76
N ALA A 31 -4.52 6.13 -13.72
CA ALA A 31 -3.53 7.19 -13.65
C ALA A 31 -2.17 6.58 -13.95
N ALA A 32 -1.69 6.82 -15.16
CA ALA A 32 -0.30 6.57 -15.52
C ALA A 32 0.52 7.53 -14.67
N GLY A 33 1.05 7.04 -13.54
CA GLY A 33 1.84 7.88 -12.65
C GLY A 33 1.93 7.43 -11.21
N SER A 34 1.38 6.29 -10.81
CA SER A 34 1.76 5.67 -9.55
C SER A 34 2.81 4.61 -9.86
N GLY A 35 4.06 4.89 -9.55
CA GLY A 35 5.07 3.85 -9.40
C GLY A 35 4.43 2.72 -8.58
N SER A 36 4.54 1.49 -9.07
CA SER A 36 3.90 0.35 -8.42
C SER A 36 4.36 0.30 -6.96
N THR A 37 3.41 0.32 -6.02
CA THR A 37 3.71 0.12 -4.60
C THR A 37 4.65 -1.07 -4.44
N VAL A 38 5.74 -0.87 -3.73
CA VAL A 38 6.74 -1.88 -3.43
C VAL A 38 6.56 -2.30 -1.97
N TYR A 39 6.50 -3.58 -1.74
CA TYR A 39 6.44 -4.12 -0.39
C TYR A 39 7.83 -4.56 0.06
N GLU A 40 8.11 -4.42 1.34
CA GLU A 40 9.35 -4.88 1.94
C GLU A 40 9.03 -5.85 3.06
N LEU A 41 9.36 -7.12 2.85
CA LEU A 41 9.33 -8.15 3.88
C LEU A 41 10.59 -8.03 4.72
N ARG A 42 10.43 -7.92 6.04
CA ARG A 42 11.53 -7.92 6.97
C ARG A 42 11.36 -9.01 8.02
N ILE A 43 12.46 -9.72 8.27
CA ILE A 43 12.53 -10.76 9.28
C ILE A 43 13.60 -10.36 10.27
N TYR A 44 13.19 -10.10 11.51
CA TYR A 44 14.07 -9.76 12.62
C TYR A 44 14.29 -10.97 13.49
N HIS A 45 15.53 -11.42 13.57
CA HIS A 45 15.97 -12.49 14.47
C HIS A 45 16.38 -11.84 15.79
N ALA A 46 15.55 -11.99 16.81
CA ALA A 46 15.84 -11.44 18.13
C ALA A 46 16.94 -12.23 18.82
N ASN A 47 17.77 -11.55 19.61
CA ASN A 47 18.67 -12.21 20.54
C ASN A 47 17.87 -13.02 21.58
N GLU A 48 18.51 -14.00 22.18
CA GLU A 48 17.87 -14.88 23.16
C GLU A 48 17.19 -14.08 24.29
N GLY A 49 15.91 -14.37 24.53
CA GLY A 49 15.11 -13.69 25.54
C GLY A 49 14.75 -12.23 25.21
N LYS A 50 15.03 -11.72 24.00
CA LYS A 50 14.82 -10.31 23.63
C LYS A 50 13.60 -10.04 22.77
N LEU A 51 12.84 -11.08 22.38
CA LEU A 51 11.68 -10.87 21.51
C LEU A 51 10.61 -9.96 22.17
N ASP A 52 10.30 -10.15 23.43
CA ASP A 52 9.28 -9.36 24.12
C ASP A 52 9.67 -7.87 24.20
N ASP A 53 10.93 -7.57 24.48
CA ASP A 53 11.46 -6.21 24.46
C ASP A 53 11.39 -5.61 23.05
N LEU A 54 11.69 -6.40 22.03
CA LEU A 54 11.57 -6.01 20.63
C LEU A 54 10.11 -5.68 20.27
N LEU A 55 9.18 -6.55 20.62
CA LEU A 55 7.74 -6.34 20.37
C LEU A 55 7.22 -5.10 21.10
N LYS A 56 7.68 -4.86 22.34
CA LYS A 56 7.36 -3.66 23.10
C LYS A 56 7.85 -2.40 22.37
N ARG A 57 9.11 -2.37 21.90
CA ARG A 57 9.66 -1.25 21.13
C ARG A 57 8.83 -0.97 19.87
N PHE A 58 8.42 -2.00 19.14
CA PHE A 58 7.58 -1.85 17.96
C PHE A 58 6.22 -1.26 18.30
N ARG A 59 5.55 -1.80 19.31
CA ARG A 59 4.21 -1.37 19.73
C ARG A 59 4.18 0.09 20.22
N GLU A 60 5.18 0.47 20.99
CA GLU A 60 5.18 1.78 21.65
C GLU A 60 5.78 2.88 20.77
N HIS A 61 6.68 2.56 19.86
CA HIS A 61 7.47 3.56 19.15
C HIS A 61 7.63 3.30 17.66
N THR A 62 8.12 2.12 17.26
CA THR A 62 8.66 1.90 15.91
C THR A 62 7.61 2.03 14.83
N THR A 63 6.41 1.47 15.01
CA THR A 63 5.31 1.54 14.04
C THR A 63 4.92 2.98 13.70
N ARG A 64 4.80 3.83 14.72
CA ARG A 64 4.51 5.25 14.54
C ARG A 64 5.65 5.99 13.84
N LEU A 65 6.89 5.66 14.17
CA LEU A 65 8.06 6.27 13.54
C LEU A 65 8.21 5.86 12.09
N PHE A 66 7.84 4.64 11.72
CA PHE A 66 7.77 4.24 10.32
C PHE A 66 6.80 5.11 9.52
N GLU A 67 5.60 5.32 10.02
CA GLU A 67 4.61 6.19 9.39
C GLU A 67 5.08 7.65 9.31
N LYS A 68 5.70 8.17 10.36
CA LYS A 68 6.32 9.51 10.36
C LYS A 68 7.29 9.69 9.20
N HIS A 69 7.99 8.63 8.80
CA HIS A 69 8.96 8.65 7.71
C HIS A 69 8.43 8.05 6.39
N GLY A 70 7.10 8.00 6.21
CA GLY A 70 6.47 7.60 4.95
C GLY A 70 6.53 6.11 4.63
N MET A 71 6.79 5.26 5.63
CA MET A 71 6.76 3.81 5.51
C MET A 71 5.43 3.29 6.06
N LYS A 72 4.56 2.78 5.18
CA LYS A 72 3.24 2.30 5.59
C LYS A 72 3.34 0.92 6.24
N ASN A 73 2.83 0.79 7.46
CA ASN A 73 2.70 -0.51 8.13
C ASN A 73 1.62 -1.36 7.43
N VAL A 74 1.96 -2.61 7.04
CA VAL A 74 1.01 -3.53 6.42
C VAL A 74 0.56 -4.58 7.43
N ALA A 75 1.47 -5.41 7.93
CA ALA A 75 1.17 -6.43 8.92
C ALA A 75 2.42 -6.93 9.66
N TYR A 76 2.20 -7.54 10.82
CA TYR A 76 3.22 -8.04 11.72
C TYR A 76 2.86 -9.42 12.23
N TRP A 77 3.83 -10.33 12.28
CA TRP A 77 3.64 -11.72 12.73
C TRP A 77 4.79 -12.17 13.63
N THR A 78 4.48 -13.07 14.53
CA THR A 78 5.45 -13.92 15.21
C THR A 78 5.18 -15.38 14.84
N PRO A 79 6.20 -16.17 14.46
CA PRO A 79 6.03 -17.58 14.15
C PRO A 79 5.48 -18.38 15.32
N LEU A 80 4.62 -19.35 15.02
CA LEU A 80 4.03 -20.24 16.01
C LEU A 80 4.84 -21.55 16.19
N ASP A 81 5.70 -21.85 15.23
CA ASP A 81 6.43 -23.12 15.16
C ASP A 81 7.95 -22.95 15.32
N ASP A 82 8.60 -23.96 15.88
CA ASP A 82 10.05 -24.04 15.94
C ASP A 82 10.68 -24.21 14.55
N PRO A 83 11.90 -23.72 14.33
CA PRO A 83 12.81 -23.11 15.29
C PRO A 83 12.64 -21.59 15.47
N LEU A 84 11.67 -20.95 14.83
CA LEU A 84 11.51 -19.50 14.80
C LEU A 84 10.65 -18.94 15.93
N LYS A 85 9.84 -19.79 16.56
CA LYS A 85 8.98 -19.43 17.68
C LYS A 85 9.75 -18.79 18.83
N GLY A 86 9.23 -17.69 19.34
CA GLY A 86 9.80 -16.97 20.49
C GLY A 86 11.11 -16.20 20.19
N LYS A 87 11.54 -16.15 18.92
CA LYS A 87 12.82 -15.52 18.51
C LYS A 87 12.68 -14.60 17.31
N THR A 88 11.52 -14.53 16.67
CA THR A 88 11.42 -13.90 15.36
C THR A 88 10.21 -12.98 15.28
N LEU A 89 10.43 -11.78 14.76
CA LEU A 89 9.39 -10.86 14.31
C LEU A 89 9.45 -10.74 12.79
N ILE A 90 8.34 -11.00 12.12
CA ILE A 90 8.17 -10.86 10.67
C ILE A 90 7.23 -9.71 10.42
N TYR A 91 7.54 -8.83 9.48
CA TYR A 91 6.62 -7.76 9.11
C TYR A 91 6.79 -7.31 7.66
N VAL A 92 5.78 -6.63 7.16
CA VAL A 92 5.76 -6.05 5.83
C VAL A 92 5.47 -4.57 5.91
N LEU A 93 6.26 -3.78 5.21
CA LEU A 93 6.03 -2.36 4.95
C LEU A 93 5.66 -2.16 3.48
N ALA A 94 4.88 -1.12 3.19
CA ALA A 94 4.62 -0.68 1.83
C ALA A 94 5.29 0.67 1.59
N HIS A 95 5.94 0.81 0.44
CA HIS A 95 6.63 2.02 0.00
C HIS A 95 6.08 2.47 -1.36
N PRO A 96 6.05 3.79 -1.65
CA PRO A 96 5.66 4.28 -2.98
C PRO A 96 6.59 3.79 -4.10
N SER A 97 7.88 3.59 -3.80
CA SER A 97 8.89 3.05 -4.71
C SER A 97 10.11 2.54 -3.93
N ARG A 98 11.05 1.89 -4.60
CA ARG A 98 12.33 1.48 -3.98
C ARG A 98 13.20 2.68 -3.59
N GLU A 99 13.18 3.71 -4.40
CA GLU A 99 13.90 4.96 -4.13
C GLU A 99 13.33 5.66 -2.88
N ALA A 100 11.98 5.69 -2.77
CA ALA A 100 11.31 6.20 -1.57
C ALA A 100 11.67 5.36 -0.34
N ALA A 101 11.71 4.02 -0.45
CA ALA A 101 12.14 3.16 0.64
C ALA A 101 13.55 3.52 1.12
N THR A 102 14.51 3.68 0.21
CA THR A 102 15.89 4.05 0.54
C THR A 102 15.95 5.38 1.29
N SER A 103 15.25 6.39 0.79
CA SER A 103 15.21 7.73 1.41
C SER A 103 14.54 7.69 2.78
N ASN A 104 13.44 6.97 2.91
CA ASN A 104 12.66 6.88 4.14
C ASN A 104 13.42 6.10 5.23
N TRP A 105 14.10 5.02 4.87
CA TRP A 105 14.97 4.30 5.81
C TRP A 105 16.12 5.15 6.31
N LYS A 106 16.72 5.95 5.43
CA LYS A 106 17.76 6.91 5.83
C LYS A 106 17.20 7.94 6.81
N ALA A 107 16.08 8.56 6.49
CA ALA A 107 15.44 9.57 7.33
C ALA A 107 15.03 8.99 8.71
N PHE A 108 14.52 7.75 8.73
CA PHE A 108 14.22 7.05 9.98
C PHE A 108 15.48 6.80 10.81
N GLY A 109 16.56 6.33 10.19
CA GLY A 109 17.83 6.06 10.89
C GLY A 109 18.47 7.32 11.47
N ASP A 110 18.32 8.46 10.79
CA ASP A 110 18.84 9.76 11.21
C ASP A 110 17.94 10.48 12.24
N ASP A 111 16.73 9.98 12.49
CA ASP A 111 15.78 10.62 13.42
C ASP A 111 16.29 10.51 14.87
N PRO A 112 16.53 11.64 15.56
CA PRO A 112 16.97 11.65 16.95
C PRO A 112 16.00 10.92 17.90
N GLU A 113 14.69 10.94 17.59
CA GLU A 113 13.69 10.22 18.37
C GLU A 113 13.90 8.70 18.26
N TRP A 114 14.13 8.20 17.03
CA TRP A 114 14.47 6.79 16.82
C TRP A 114 15.76 6.40 17.53
N GLN A 115 16.80 7.21 17.39
CA GLN A 115 18.09 6.94 18.02
C GLN A 115 17.97 6.80 19.54
N LYS A 116 17.21 7.72 20.17
CA LYS A 116 16.92 7.67 21.60
C LYS A 116 16.15 6.40 22.00
N VAL A 117 15.09 6.05 21.24
CA VAL A 117 14.29 4.84 21.48
C VAL A 117 15.15 3.60 21.38
N ARG A 118 15.98 3.50 20.31
CA ARG A 118 16.91 2.38 20.11
C ARG A 118 17.86 2.25 21.31
N ASP A 119 18.55 3.32 21.66
CA ASP A 119 19.57 3.31 22.71
C ASP A 119 18.96 2.96 24.07
N GLN A 120 17.77 3.47 24.38
CA GLN A 120 17.06 3.13 25.62
C GLN A 120 16.60 1.66 25.64
N SER A 121 16.06 1.17 24.54
CA SER A 121 15.58 -0.22 24.43
C SER A 121 16.73 -1.24 24.45
N GLU A 122 17.92 -0.84 24.06
CA GLU A 122 19.12 -1.68 23.99
C GLU A 122 20.11 -1.45 25.16
N ALA A 123 19.71 -0.69 26.19
CA ALA A 123 20.55 -0.44 27.36
C ALA A 123 21.02 -1.73 28.06
N ASN A 124 20.23 -2.81 27.98
CA ASN A 124 20.53 -4.13 28.52
C ASN A 124 20.94 -5.15 27.44
N GLY A 125 21.52 -4.67 26.34
CA GLY A 125 21.97 -5.49 25.22
C GLY A 125 21.12 -5.34 23.96
N LYS A 126 21.70 -5.68 22.82
CA LYS A 126 21.01 -5.61 21.53
C LYS A 126 19.77 -6.49 21.49
N LEU A 127 18.69 -5.97 20.92
CA LEU A 127 17.46 -6.72 20.74
C LEU A 127 17.51 -7.65 19.54
N VAL A 128 18.18 -7.25 18.46
CA VAL A 128 18.19 -7.97 17.17
C VAL A 128 19.59 -8.43 16.84
N ASP A 129 19.72 -9.72 16.54
CA ASP A 129 20.95 -10.34 16.06
C ASP A 129 21.12 -10.12 14.55
N LYS A 130 20.09 -10.46 13.76
CA LYS A 130 20.12 -10.42 12.30
C LYS A 130 18.81 -9.87 11.74
N ILE A 131 18.92 -9.19 10.61
CA ILE A 131 17.78 -8.70 9.83
C ILE A 131 17.90 -9.22 8.40
N ASP A 132 16.88 -9.94 7.92
CA ASP A 132 16.71 -10.24 6.51
C ASP A 132 15.67 -9.28 5.92
N SER A 133 15.93 -8.77 4.71
CA SER A 133 15.03 -7.86 3.99
C SER A 133 14.91 -8.29 2.54
N THR A 134 13.67 -8.30 2.02
CA THR A 134 13.37 -8.64 0.63
C THR A 134 12.29 -7.72 0.10
N PHE A 135 12.54 -7.08 -1.02
CA PHE A 135 11.51 -6.31 -1.72
C PHE A 135 10.62 -7.21 -2.56
N LEU A 136 9.32 -6.93 -2.54
CA LEU A 136 8.27 -7.73 -3.15
C LEU A 136 7.39 -6.84 -4.03
N ALA A 137 6.87 -7.42 -5.11
CA ALA A 137 5.77 -6.88 -5.88
C ALA A 137 4.56 -7.80 -5.73
N LEU A 138 3.35 -7.23 -5.66
CA LEU A 138 2.14 -8.05 -5.71
C LEU A 138 2.04 -8.73 -7.08
N THR A 139 1.60 -9.97 -7.08
CA THR A 139 1.20 -10.65 -8.30
C THR A 139 -0.17 -10.16 -8.77
N ASP A 140 -0.48 -10.36 -10.05
CA ASP A 140 -1.77 -10.01 -10.65
C ASP A 140 -2.96 -10.79 -10.07
N PHE A 141 -2.71 -11.92 -9.45
CA PHE A 141 -3.70 -12.76 -8.78
C PHE A 141 -3.73 -12.59 -7.25
N SER A 142 -2.94 -11.68 -6.68
CA SER A 142 -2.98 -11.42 -5.25
C SER A 142 -4.27 -10.70 -4.87
N PRO A 143 -5.00 -11.13 -3.82
CA PRO A 143 -6.03 -10.28 -3.23
C PRO A 143 -5.37 -8.97 -2.76
N GLY A 144 -6.14 -7.87 -2.78
CA GLY A 144 -5.67 -6.56 -2.31
C GLY A 144 -5.22 -6.58 -0.85
N LEU A 145 -4.25 -5.70 -0.51
CA LEU A 145 -3.75 -5.45 0.85
C LEU A 145 -4.24 -4.10 1.35
#